data_7a0003c19d1032520bbf8694f149cf0d
#
_entry.id   7a0003c19d1032520bbf8694f149cf0d
#
_cell.length_a   1.000
_cell.length_b   1.000
_cell.length_c   1.000
_cell.angle_alpha   90.00
_cell.angle_beta   90.00
_cell.angle_gamma   90.00
#
_symmetry.space_group_name_H-M   'P 1'
#
loop_
_entity.id
_entity.type
_entity.pdbx_description
1 polymer ?
#
loop_
_entity_poly.entity_id
_entity_poly.type
_entity_poly.pdbx_seq_one_letter_code
_entity_poly.pdbx_strand_id
1 'polypeptide(L)'
;AFLSRYAERAPHMAPLLRSFGAEALCEWIHGLGIQTFVGTSGRVFPTDMKAAPLLRAWLKRLREQGVVIHTRHRWTGWNDEGDLLIHSPDGEKVVHSDAVLLALGGGSWSRLGSDGAWLNLFEGKGLPYVRLQPSNCGFEVSAWSELMVSKFAGAPLKNVAIGLGDDKPRLGECVITATGIEGSLIYALSAPIREAINRDGAATVHIDLLPSKPLDKVQAALAKPRGSRSMSKHLHSQLGLDGVKAALLRELTPAEHFTDPAQLAVDIKALPLTLVKTRPMDEAISTAGGVPFEALDERLMLKPLPGVFCAGEMLDWEAPTGGYLLTGCFASGRAAGLGMLEWLQR
;
A
#
# COMPACT_ATOMS: atom_id res chain seq x y z
N ALA A 1 -3.21 -4.73 17.95
CA ALA A 1 -2.48 -5.15 16.72
C ALA A 1 -3.11 -4.63 15.43
N PHE A 2 -4.46 -4.74 15.23
CA PHE A 2 -5.11 -4.28 13.98
C PHE A 2 -4.99 -2.75 13.80
N LEU A 3 -5.34 -2.00 14.83
CA LEU A 3 -5.34 -0.53 14.81
C LEU A 3 -3.94 0.07 14.59
N SER A 4 -2.88 -0.57 15.11
CA SER A 4 -1.51 -0.09 14.91
C SER A 4 -1.05 -0.09 13.44
N ARG A 5 -1.81 -0.72 12.53
CA ARG A 5 -1.52 -0.73 11.09
C ARG A 5 -1.82 0.59 10.39
N TYR A 6 -2.57 1.47 11.04
CA TYR A 6 -2.89 2.81 10.55
C TYR A 6 -1.89 3.87 11.05
N ALA A 7 -0.78 3.43 11.66
CA ALA A 7 0.33 4.27 12.12
C ALA A 7 -0.15 5.53 12.86
N GLU A 8 0.28 6.70 12.42
CA GLU A 8 -0.06 8.00 13.03
C GLU A 8 -1.57 8.33 12.98
N ARG A 9 -2.28 7.78 12.01
CA ARG A 9 -3.73 7.97 11.85
C ARG A 9 -4.58 7.01 12.69
N ALA A 10 -3.93 6.11 13.44
CA ALA A 10 -4.61 5.16 14.33
C ALA A 10 -5.62 5.83 15.32
N PRO A 11 -5.34 6.99 15.92
CA PRO A 11 -6.33 7.67 16.79
C PRO A 11 -7.62 8.06 16.07
N HIS A 12 -7.54 8.51 14.81
CA HIS A 12 -8.69 8.89 14.00
C HIS A 12 -9.46 7.67 13.47
N MET A 13 -8.73 6.62 13.12
CA MET A 13 -9.33 5.37 12.65
C MET A 13 -9.98 4.55 13.78
N ALA A 14 -9.55 4.71 15.01
CA ALA A 14 -10.03 3.95 16.16
C ALA A 14 -11.55 4.03 16.38
N PRO A 15 -12.20 5.21 16.42
CA PRO A 15 -13.66 5.29 16.58
C PRO A 15 -14.41 4.67 15.41
N LEU A 16 -13.93 4.86 14.18
CA LEU A 16 -14.52 4.31 12.96
C LEU A 16 -14.52 2.77 13.00
N LEU A 17 -13.37 2.18 13.31
CA LEU A 17 -13.18 0.73 13.39
C LEU A 17 -13.89 0.08 14.61
N ARG A 18 -14.07 0.82 15.71
CA ARG A 18 -14.91 0.34 16.81
C ARG A 18 -16.38 0.28 16.43
N SER A 19 -16.85 1.21 15.61
CA SER A 19 -18.23 1.24 15.13
C SER A 19 -18.49 0.20 14.03
N PHE A 20 -17.51 0.00 13.12
CA PHE A 20 -17.64 -0.94 12.01
C PHE A 20 -16.26 -1.52 11.65
N GLY A 21 -15.82 -2.49 12.45
CA GLY A 21 -14.54 -3.18 12.27
C GLY A 21 -14.66 -4.45 11.41
N ALA A 22 -13.61 -5.27 11.46
CA ALA A 22 -13.50 -6.46 10.61
C ALA A 22 -14.63 -7.49 10.87
N GLU A 23 -15.05 -7.69 12.11
CA GLU A 23 -16.14 -8.62 12.46
C GLU A 23 -17.48 -8.13 11.90
N ALA A 24 -17.85 -6.88 12.15
CA ALA A 24 -19.07 -6.27 11.63
C ALA A 24 -19.10 -6.24 10.09
N LEU A 25 -17.93 -6.04 9.47
CA LEU A 25 -17.79 -6.13 8.01
C LEU A 25 -18.04 -7.55 7.50
N CYS A 26 -17.52 -8.59 8.18
CA CYS A 26 -17.79 -9.97 7.83
C CYS A 26 -19.28 -10.31 7.97
N GLU A 27 -19.92 -9.90 9.05
CA GLU A 27 -21.38 -10.09 9.27
C GLU A 27 -22.19 -9.41 8.16
N TRP A 28 -21.82 -8.19 7.80
CA TRP A 28 -22.46 -7.46 6.71
C TRP A 28 -22.30 -8.19 5.35
N ILE A 29 -21.11 -8.73 5.06
CA ILE A 29 -20.82 -9.52 3.84
C ILE A 29 -21.67 -10.80 3.85
N HIS A 30 -21.76 -11.51 4.98
CA HIS A 30 -22.62 -12.68 5.13
C HIS A 30 -24.09 -12.34 4.90
N GLY A 31 -24.54 -11.17 5.37
CA GLY A 31 -25.88 -10.64 5.10
C GLY A 31 -26.15 -10.33 3.63
N LEU A 32 -25.13 -10.27 2.77
CA LEU A 32 -25.25 -10.21 1.31
C LEU A 32 -25.31 -11.61 0.65
N GLY A 33 -25.25 -12.70 1.45
CA GLY A 33 -25.23 -14.07 0.97
C GLY A 33 -23.84 -14.57 0.53
N ILE A 34 -22.78 -13.83 0.85
CA ILE A 34 -21.39 -14.19 0.50
C ILE A 34 -20.74 -14.84 1.72
N GLN A 35 -20.29 -16.08 1.57
CA GLN A 35 -19.56 -16.80 2.61
C GLN A 35 -18.08 -16.45 2.58
N THR A 36 -17.43 -16.42 3.75
CA THR A 36 -16.02 -16.12 3.90
C THR A 36 -15.28 -17.21 4.69
N PHE A 37 -13.97 -17.27 4.56
CA PHE A 37 -13.10 -18.10 5.38
C PHE A 37 -11.85 -17.32 5.82
N VAL A 38 -11.23 -17.75 6.90
CA VAL A 38 -9.97 -17.18 7.40
C VAL A 38 -8.82 -18.01 6.84
N GLY A 39 -7.94 -17.38 6.06
CA GLY A 39 -6.73 -18.01 5.56
C GLY A 39 -5.64 -18.17 6.64
N THR A 40 -4.59 -18.91 6.34
CA THR A 40 -3.47 -19.18 7.28
C THR A 40 -2.75 -17.92 7.77
N SER A 41 -2.84 -16.83 7.01
CA SER A 41 -2.28 -15.51 7.38
C SER A 41 -3.21 -14.69 8.29
N GLY A 42 -4.36 -15.21 8.70
CA GLY A 42 -5.40 -14.48 9.43
C GLY A 42 -6.23 -13.52 8.57
N ARG A 43 -6.00 -13.48 7.26
CA ARG A 43 -6.79 -12.68 6.31
C ARG A 43 -8.10 -13.39 6.00
N VAL A 44 -9.17 -12.60 5.86
CA VAL A 44 -10.49 -13.10 5.47
C VAL A 44 -10.67 -12.98 3.96
N PHE A 45 -11.16 -14.05 3.34
CA PHE A 45 -11.42 -14.11 1.90
C PHE A 45 -12.83 -14.64 1.64
N PRO A 46 -13.48 -14.21 0.54
CA PRO A 46 -14.66 -14.94 0.04
C PRO A 46 -14.29 -16.38 -0.31
N THR A 47 -15.19 -17.33 -0.07
CA THR A 47 -14.94 -18.77 -0.31
C THR A 47 -14.61 -19.11 -1.76
N ASP A 48 -15.12 -18.33 -2.72
CA ASP A 48 -14.84 -18.47 -4.14
C ASP A 48 -13.58 -17.68 -4.60
N MET A 49 -12.88 -17.00 -3.68
CA MET A 49 -11.71 -16.18 -3.95
C MET A 49 -11.93 -15.07 -4.99
N LYS A 50 -13.18 -14.59 -5.16
CA LYS A 50 -13.56 -13.58 -6.14
C LYS A 50 -14.29 -12.41 -5.48
N ALA A 51 -13.90 -11.17 -5.86
CA ALA A 51 -14.59 -9.96 -5.39
C ALA A 51 -15.91 -9.67 -6.16
N ALA A 52 -16.01 -10.11 -7.41
CA ALA A 52 -17.12 -9.77 -8.27
C ALA A 52 -18.51 -10.26 -7.78
N PRO A 53 -18.68 -11.45 -7.16
CA PRO A 53 -19.96 -11.87 -6.57
C PRO A 53 -20.41 -10.92 -5.44
N LEU A 54 -19.48 -10.51 -4.55
CA LEU A 54 -19.76 -9.55 -3.49
C LEU A 54 -20.23 -8.21 -4.08
N LEU A 55 -19.52 -7.67 -5.05
CA LEU A 55 -19.90 -6.41 -5.71
C LEU A 55 -21.31 -6.51 -6.34
N ARG A 56 -21.60 -7.60 -7.05
CA ARG A 56 -22.93 -7.79 -7.67
C ARG A 56 -24.05 -7.88 -6.63
N ALA A 57 -23.84 -8.62 -5.54
CA ALA A 57 -24.82 -8.74 -4.46
C ALA A 57 -25.06 -7.38 -3.79
N TRP A 58 -24.02 -6.60 -3.56
CA TRP A 58 -24.13 -5.27 -2.99
C TRP A 58 -24.86 -4.31 -3.93
N LEU A 59 -24.49 -4.25 -5.21
CA LEU A 59 -25.16 -3.42 -6.22
C LEU A 59 -26.64 -3.80 -6.37
N LYS A 60 -26.99 -5.08 -6.29
CA LYS A 60 -28.37 -5.54 -6.30
C LYS A 60 -29.15 -4.96 -5.10
N ARG A 61 -28.62 -5.11 -3.88
CA ARG A 61 -29.23 -4.55 -2.65
C ARG A 61 -29.46 -3.05 -2.76
N LEU A 62 -28.43 -2.29 -3.24
CA LEU A 62 -28.53 -0.84 -3.38
C LEU A 62 -29.68 -0.46 -4.33
N ARG A 63 -29.80 -1.12 -5.48
CA ARG A 63 -30.90 -0.88 -6.44
C ARG A 63 -32.26 -1.21 -5.86
N GLU A 64 -32.38 -2.30 -5.12
CA GLU A 64 -33.62 -2.69 -4.44
C GLU A 64 -34.03 -1.67 -3.37
N GLN A 65 -33.07 -0.93 -2.81
CA GLN A 65 -33.28 0.19 -1.87
C GLN A 65 -33.52 1.55 -2.56
N GLY A 66 -33.60 1.59 -3.89
CA GLY A 66 -33.87 2.81 -4.65
C GLY A 66 -32.63 3.66 -4.97
N VAL A 67 -31.40 3.16 -4.70
CA VAL A 67 -30.19 3.89 -5.07
C VAL A 67 -30.00 3.88 -6.58
N VAL A 68 -29.91 5.07 -7.18
CA VAL A 68 -29.66 5.26 -8.60
C VAL A 68 -28.16 5.41 -8.84
N ILE A 69 -27.61 4.57 -9.74
CA ILE A 69 -26.18 4.58 -10.05
C ILE A 69 -25.98 5.10 -11.46
N HIS A 70 -25.37 6.27 -11.56
CA HIS A 70 -25.01 6.91 -12.81
C HIS A 70 -23.56 6.57 -13.18
N THR A 71 -23.35 5.69 -14.16
CA THR A 71 -22.01 5.36 -14.69
C THR A 71 -21.59 6.39 -15.73
N ARG A 72 -20.28 6.58 -15.91
CA ARG A 72 -19.70 7.57 -16.85
C ARG A 72 -20.13 9.01 -16.56
N HIS A 73 -20.35 9.31 -15.28
CA HIS A 73 -20.60 10.65 -14.77
C HIS A 73 -19.38 11.08 -13.97
N ARG A 74 -18.71 12.13 -14.42
CA ARG A 74 -17.51 12.66 -13.78
C ARG A 74 -17.84 13.98 -13.08
N TRP A 75 -17.59 14.04 -11.80
CA TRP A 75 -17.63 15.30 -11.06
C TRP A 75 -16.48 16.20 -11.51
N THR A 76 -16.78 17.44 -11.87
CA THR A 76 -15.85 18.45 -12.40
C THR A 76 -15.72 19.67 -11.51
N GLY A 77 -16.42 19.70 -10.37
CA GLY A 77 -16.33 20.76 -9.40
C GLY A 77 -17.70 21.26 -8.91
N TRP A 78 -17.72 22.49 -8.46
CA TRP A 78 -18.94 23.19 -8.02
C TRP A 78 -19.13 24.45 -8.85
N ASN A 79 -20.40 24.86 -9.05
CA ASN A 79 -20.72 26.19 -9.54
C ASN A 79 -20.62 27.25 -8.41
N ASP A 80 -20.96 28.49 -8.71
CA ASP A 80 -20.91 29.61 -7.74
C ASP A 80 -21.97 29.45 -6.65
N GLU A 81 -23.07 28.76 -6.92
CA GLU A 81 -24.15 28.48 -5.97
C GLU A 81 -23.82 27.27 -5.05
N GLY A 82 -22.75 26.51 -5.34
CA GLY A 82 -22.34 25.36 -4.57
C GLY A 82 -22.90 24.03 -5.08
N ASP A 83 -23.62 24.02 -6.18
CA ASP A 83 -24.13 22.80 -6.81
C ASP A 83 -23.01 22.03 -7.54
N LEU A 84 -23.18 20.73 -7.66
CA LEU A 84 -22.20 19.86 -8.31
C LEU A 84 -22.24 20.02 -9.83
N LEU A 85 -21.10 20.20 -10.44
CA LEU A 85 -20.90 20.13 -11.89
C LEU A 85 -20.50 18.71 -12.27
N ILE A 86 -21.28 18.10 -13.14
CA ILE A 86 -21.09 16.70 -13.56
C ILE A 86 -20.98 16.64 -15.09
N HIS A 87 -19.86 16.16 -15.59
CA HIS A 87 -19.73 15.77 -16.99
C HIS A 87 -20.34 14.39 -17.19
N SER A 88 -21.31 14.27 -18.12
CA SER A 88 -22.04 13.04 -18.40
C SER A 88 -21.99 12.72 -19.89
N PRO A 89 -22.39 11.52 -20.33
CA PRO A 89 -22.52 11.19 -21.76
C PRO A 89 -23.47 12.13 -22.54
N ASP A 90 -24.40 12.76 -21.85
CA ASP A 90 -25.39 13.66 -22.43
C ASP A 90 -24.96 15.15 -22.33
N GLY A 91 -23.73 15.42 -21.88
CA GLY A 91 -23.18 16.76 -21.66
C GLY A 91 -23.03 17.14 -20.17
N GLU A 92 -22.78 18.42 -19.95
CA GLU A 92 -22.64 18.98 -18.60
C GLU A 92 -24.00 19.04 -17.88
N LYS A 93 -24.00 18.68 -16.60
CA LYS A 93 -25.17 18.72 -15.73
C LYS A 93 -24.83 19.45 -14.44
N VAL A 94 -25.78 20.25 -13.97
CA VAL A 94 -25.76 20.84 -12.62
C VAL A 94 -26.65 19.98 -11.74
N VAL A 95 -26.11 19.53 -10.60
CA VAL A 95 -26.85 18.68 -9.65
C VAL A 95 -26.93 19.38 -8.32
N HIS A 96 -28.14 19.79 -7.95
CA HIS A 96 -28.46 20.28 -6.62
C HIS A 96 -28.64 19.10 -5.67
N SER A 97 -28.12 19.18 -4.45
CA SER A 97 -28.23 18.16 -3.43
C SER A 97 -28.20 18.74 -2.02
N ASP A 98 -28.99 18.16 -1.11
CA ASP A 98 -29.05 18.56 0.29
C ASP A 98 -27.79 18.17 1.08
N ALA A 99 -27.11 17.12 0.64
CA ALA A 99 -25.82 16.68 1.16
C ALA A 99 -25.02 15.91 0.10
N VAL A 100 -23.70 15.95 0.19
CA VAL A 100 -22.77 15.30 -0.73
C VAL A 100 -21.80 14.42 0.05
N LEU A 101 -21.59 13.19 -0.38
CA LEU A 101 -20.50 12.35 0.08
C LEU A 101 -19.48 12.14 -1.04
N LEU A 102 -18.29 12.67 -0.85
CA LEU A 102 -17.15 12.43 -1.73
C LEU A 102 -16.44 11.15 -1.28
N ALA A 103 -16.38 10.16 -2.15
CA ALA A 103 -15.68 8.89 -1.94
C ALA A 103 -14.84 8.56 -3.19
N LEU A 104 -13.98 9.51 -3.57
CA LEU A 104 -13.33 9.58 -4.87
C LEU A 104 -12.05 8.74 -4.95
N GLY A 105 -11.68 8.07 -3.87
CA GLY A 105 -10.48 7.24 -3.78
C GLY A 105 -9.19 8.04 -3.78
N GLY A 106 -8.08 7.32 -3.95
CA GLY A 106 -6.75 7.91 -4.09
C GLY A 106 -6.39 8.20 -5.56
N GLY A 107 -5.17 7.81 -5.98
CA GLY A 107 -4.67 8.05 -7.33
C GLY A 107 -4.02 6.82 -7.99
N SER A 108 -4.07 5.65 -7.36
CA SER A 108 -3.33 4.46 -7.80
C SER A 108 -4.09 3.56 -8.80
N TRP A 109 -5.35 3.87 -9.11
CA TRP A 109 -6.19 3.08 -10.02
C TRP A 109 -6.87 3.95 -11.07
N SER A 110 -6.08 4.75 -11.80
CA SER A 110 -6.55 5.70 -12.80
C SER A 110 -7.46 5.07 -13.86
N ARG A 111 -7.15 3.84 -14.30
CA ARG A 111 -7.96 3.08 -15.27
C ARG A 111 -9.37 2.74 -14.76
N LEU A 112 -9.58 2.74 -13.44
CA LEU A 112 -10.86 2.48 -12.80
C LEU A 112 -11.51 3.73 -12.23
N GLY A 113 -10.96 4.92 -12.54
CA GLY A 113 -11.50 6.22 -12.14
C GLY A 113 -10.91 6.80 -10.85
N SER A 114 -10.03 6.08 -10.15
CA SER A 114 -9.29 6.60 -8.99
C SER A 114 -7.96 7.19 -9.47
N ASP A 115 -8.03 8.40 -10.05
CA ASP A 115 -6.93 9.09 -10.71
C ASP A 115 -6.36 10.27 -9.91
N GLY A 116 -6.92 10.56 -8.73
CA GLY A 116 -6.51 11.67 -7.88
C GLY A 116 -6.86 13.06 -8.43
N ALA A 117 -7.56 13.16 -9.55
CA ALA A 117 -7.85 14.45 -10.20
C ALA A 117 -8.71 15.39 -9.36
N TRP A 118 -9.43 14.86 -8.36
CA TRP A 118 -10.18 15.64 -7.40
C TRP A 118 -9.33 16.62 -6.57
N LEU A 119 -8.03 16.36 -6.42
CA LEU A 119 -7.10 17.27 -5.74
C LEU A 119 -7.10 18.66 -6.37
N ASN A 120 -7.10 18.76 -7.71
CA ASN A 120 -7.12 20.04 -8.42
C ASN A 120 -8.39 20.84 -8.10
N LEU A 121 -9.51 20.15 -7.88
CA LEU A 121 -10.79 20.78 -7.51
C LEU A 121 -10.76 21.28 -6.07
N PHE A 122 -10.12 20.54 -5.16
CA PHE A 122 -9.90 20.98 -3.78
C PHE A 122 -8.96 22.17 -3.73
N GLU A 123 -7.83 22.13 -4.46
CA GLU A 123 -6.88 23.23 -4.56
C GLU A 123 -7.55 24.50 -5.11
N GLY A 124 -8.29 24.40 -6.22
CA GLY A 124 -9.01 25.51 -6.83
C GLY A 124 -10.06 26.15 -5.93
N LYS A 125 -10.60 25.40 -4.97
CA LYS A 125 -11.58 25.88 -3.98
C LYS A 125 -10.94 26.25 -2.63
N GLY A 126 -9.62 26.12 -2.50
CA GLY A 126 -8.89 26.40 -1.26
C GLY A 126 -9.20 25.41 -0.12
N LEU A 127 -9.64 24.19 -0.45
CA LEU A 127 -9.93 23.15 0.53
C LEU A 127 -8.64 22.42 0.94
N PRO A 128 -8.50 22.03 2.22
CA PRO A 128 -7.29 21.38 2.71
C PRO A 128 -7.14 19.97 2.17
N TYR A 129 -5.91 19.65 1.74
CA TYR A 129 -5.51 18.31 1.34
C TYR A 129 -4.02 18.08 1.62
N VAL A 130 -3.64 16.83 1.79
CA VAL A 130 -2.25 16.34 1.78
C VAL A 130 -1.98 15.73 0.41
N ARG A 131 -0.85 16.08 -0.20
CA ARG A 131 -0.48 15.60 -1.54
C ARG A 131 -0.46 14.07 -1.59
N LEU A 132 -1.06 13.49 -2.62
CA LEU A 132 -1.08 12.04 -2.82
C LEU A 132 0.31 11.51 -3.14
N GLN A 133 0.64 10.36 -2.54
CA GLN A 133 1.89 9.63 -2.74
C GLN A 133 1.62 8.14 -2.89
N PRO A 134 2.49 7.39 -3.62
CA PRO A 134 2.37 5.94 -3.71
C PRO A 134 2.48 5.27 -2.33
N SER A 135 1.59 4.35 -2.02
CA SER A 135 1.62 3.50 -0.84
C SER A 135 1.49 2.03 -1.24
N ASN A 136 2.07 1.11 -0.44
CA ASN A 136 2.16 -0.29 -0.84
C ASN A 136 2.74 -0.43 -2.26
N CYS A 137 3.87 0.22 -2.51
CA CYS A 137 4.50 0.35 -3.81
C CYS A 137 5.90 -0.29 -3.84
N GLY A 138 6.42 -0.51 -5.04
CA GLY A 138 7.81 -0.84 -5.29
C GLY A 138 8.71 0.40 -5.24
N PHE A 139 10.02 0.15 -5.29
CA PHE A 139 11.05 1.20 -5.26
C PHE A 139 12.10 0.97 -6.33
N GLU A 140 12.67 2.06 -6.81
CA GLU A 140 13.77 2.06 -7.77
C GLU A 140 15.11 2.15 -7.04
N VAL A 141 16.10 1.44 -7.58
CA VAL A 141 17.52 1.66 -7.29
C VAL A 141 18.12 2.65 -8.29
N SER A 142 19.31 3.17 -8.03
CA SER A 142 20.00 4.07 -8.98
C SER A 142 20.24 3.41 -10.33
N ALA A 143 20.74 2.17 -10.33
CA ALA A 143 20.88 1.30 -11.51
C ALA A 143 21.16 -0.14 -11.07
N TRP A 144 20.70 -1.11 -11.87
CA TRP A 144 21.21 -2.49 -11.87
C TRP A 144 22.23 -2.68 -12.99
N SER A 145 23.15 -3.63 -12.81
CA SER A 145 23.95 -4.10 -13.93
C SER A 145 23.08 -4.76 -15.00
N GLU A 146 23.58 -4.79 -16.26
CA GLU A 146 22.91 -5.47 -17.37
C GLU A 146 22.60 -6.95 -17.02
N LEU A 147 23.49 -7.59 -16.27
CA LEU A 147 23.30 -8.97 -15.81
C LEU A 147 22.08 -9.11 -14.89
N MET A 148 21.91 -8.20 -13.95
CA MET A 148 20.76 -8.22 -13.04
C MET A 148 19.46 -8.02 -13.81
N VAL A 149 19.41 -7.05 -14.71
CA VAL A 149 18.21 -6.78 -15.54
C VAL A 149 17.89 -7.97 -16.44
N SER A 150 18.88 -8.46 -17.21
CA SER A 150 18.62 -9.48 -18.24
C SER A 150 18.28 -10.87 -17.69
N LYS A 151 18.84 -11.25 -16.51
CA LYS A 151 18.69 -12.60 -15.96
C LYS A 151 17.79 -12.69 -14.74
N PHE A 152 17.62 -11.60 -13.99
CA PHE A 152 16.96 -11.66 -12.69
C PHE A 152 15.77 -10.71 -12.54
N ALA A 153 15.46 -9.85 -13.53
CA ALA A 153 14.23 -9.11 -13.51
C ALA A 153 13.02 -10.08 -13.52
N GLY A 154 12.10 -9.90 -12.58
CA GLY A 154 11.00 -10.82 -12.31
C GLY A 154 11.34 -11.97 -11.36
N ALA A 155 12.61 -12.13 -10.94
CA ALA A 155 12.99 -13.22 -10.05
C ALA A 155 12.56 -12.98 -8.60
N PRO A 156 11.90 -13.97 -7.95
CA PRO A 156 11.51 -13.86 -6.55
C PRO A 156 12.72 -14.05 -5.62
N LEU A 157 12.90 -13.12 -4.69
CA LEU A 157 13.86 -13.18 -3.60
C LEU A 157 13.12 -13.70 -2.34
N LYS A 158 13.15 -15.01 -2.14
CA LYS A 158 12.38 -15.69 -1.08
C LYS A 158 13.20 -15.91 0.18
N ASN A 159 12.51 -16.03 1.32
CA ASN A 159 13.12 -16.31 2.61
C ASN A 159 14.28 -15.36 2.91
N VAL A 160 13.98 -14.07 2.91
CA VAL A 160 14.90 -13.00 3.31
C VAL A 160 14.29 -12.21 4.45
N ALA A 161 15.10 -11.41 5.14
CA ALA A 161 14.60 -10.40 6.06
C ALA A 161 15.11 -9.03 5.61
N ILE A 162 14.24 -8.01 5.67
CA ILE A 162 14.59 -6.64 5.26
C ILE A 162 14.27 -5.69 6.40
N GLY A 163 15.22 -4.83 6.74
CA GLY A 163 15.09 -3.76 7.73
C GLY A 163 15.51 -2.40 7.17
N LEU A 164 14.99 -1.34 7.76
CA LEU A 164 15.37 0.04 7.51
C LEU A 164 15.90 0.64 8.83
N GLY A 165 17.12 1.20 8.82
CA GLY A 165 17.75 1.73 10.03
C GLY A 165 17.87 0.68 11.14
N ASP A 166 17.49 1.06 12.36
CA ASP A 166 17.55 0.20 13.56
C ASP A 166 16.27 -0.64 13.74
N ASP A 167 15.31 -0.56 12.85
CA ASP A 167 14.07 -1.32 12.94
C ASP A 167 14.33 -2.82 12.81
N LYS A 168 13.55 -3.60 13.59
CA LYS A 168 13.62 -5.06 13.51
C LYS A 168 13.30 -5.53 12.09
N PRO A 169 14.22 -6.28 11.43
CA PRO A 169 14.00 -6.79 10.09
C PRO A 169 12.75 -7.67 10.00
N ARG A 170 11.99 -7.50 8.93
CA ARG A 170 10.78 -8.29 8.65
C ARG A 170 11.12 -9.44 7.70
N LEU A 171 10.69 -10.64 8.08
CA LEU A 171 10.79 -11.83 7.24
C LEU A 171 9.75 -11.80 6.13
N GLY A 172 10.14 -12.26 4.93
CA GLY A 172 9.22 -12.39 3.81
C GLY A 172 9.92 -12.67 2.49
N GLU A 173 9.26 -12.20 1.44
CA GLU A 173 9.76 -12.30 0.05
C GLU A 173 9.47 -11.01 -0.70
N CYS A 174 10.31 -10.72 -1.68
CA CYS A 174 10.14 -9.64 -2.63
C CYS A 174 10.54 -10.09 -4.03
N VAL A 175 10.42 -9.22 -5.02
CA VAL A 175 10.77 -9.49 -6.41
C VAL A 175 11.77 -8.44 -6.86
N ILE A 176 12.83 -8.89 -7.54
CA ILE A 176 13.74 -8.01 -8.27
C ILE A 176 13.04 -7.58 -9.54
N THR A 177 12.93 -6.27 -9.78
CA THR A 177 12.38 -5.74 -11.04
C THR A 177 13.51 -5.23 -11.93
N ALA A 178 13.18 -4.84 -13.14
CA ALA A 178 14.16 -4.22 -14.05
C ALA A 178 14.74 -2.89 -13.52
N THR A 179 14.05 -2.24 -12.60
CA THR A 179 14.44 -0.93 -12.06
C THR A 179 14.69 -0.92 -10.55
N GLY A 180 14.37 -2.01 -9.84
CA GLY A 180 14.50 -2.04 -8.39
C GLY A 180 13.89 -3.27 -7.73
N ILE A 181 13.04 -3.06 -6.72
CA ILE A 181 12.41 -4.12 -5.93
C ILE A 181 10.94 -3.83 -5.64
N GLU A 182 10.13 -4.89 -5.56
CA GLU A 182 8.71 -4.82 -5.21
C GLU A 182 8.23 -6.08 -4.46
N GLY A 183 6.96 -6.18 -4.18
CA GLY A 183 6.34 -7.37 -3.58
C GLY A 183 5.95 -7.17 -2.11
N SER A 184 5.32 -8.19 -1.53
CA SER A 184 4.60 -8.06 -0.25
C SER A 184 5.45 -7.55 0.92
N LEU A 185 6.72 -7.96 0.99
CA LEU A 185 7.64 -7.51 2.04
C LEU A 185 7.99 -6.02 1.86
N ILE A 186 8.22 -5.59 0.62
CA ILE A 186 8.51 -4.20 0.27
C ILE A 186 7.29 -3.31 0.50
N TYR A 187 6.10 -3.79 0.11
CA TYR A 187 4.85 -3.06 0.36
C TYR A 187 4.61 -2.82 1.84
N ALA A 188 4.93 -3.80 2.68
CA ALA A 188 4.81 -3.65 4.14
C ALA A 188 5.81 -2.66 4.76
N LEU A 189 6.87 -2.31 4.03
CA LEU A 189 7.90 -1.34 4.41
C LEU A 189 7.79 -0.02 3.62
N SER A 190 6.79 0.12 2.73
CA SER A 190 6.74 1.22 1.78
C SER A 190 6.63 2.59 2.43
N ALA A 191 5.83 2.74 3.48
CA ALA A 191 5.69 4.02 4.19
C ALA A 191 7.03 4.52 4.76
N PRO A 192 7.74 3.79 5.65
CA PRO A 192 9.01 4.28 6.20
C PRO A 192 10.10 4.46 5.14
N ILE A 193 10.16 3.64 4.09
CA ILE A 193 11.12 3.80 2.99
C ILE A 193 10.81 5.09 2.21
N ARG A 194 9.53 5.32 1.84
CA ARG A 194 9.11 6.54 1.15
C ARG A 194 9.43 7.80 1.95
N GLU A 195 9.12 7.80 3.26
CA GLU A 195 9.40 8.95 4.12
C GLU A 195 10.91 9.21 4.25
N ALA A 196 11.74 8.16 4.32
CA ALA A 196 13.18 8.31 4.29
C ALA A 196 13.68 8.92 2.96
N ILE A 197 13.16 8.46 1.82
CA ILE A 197 13.48 9.04 0.51
C ILE A 197 13.03 10.49 0.42
N ASN A 198 11.83 10.82 0.89
CA ASN A 198 11.31 12.19 0.89
C ASN A 198 12.20 13.14 1.70
N ARG A 199 12.71 12.68 2.83
CA ARG A 199 13.53 13.47 3.75
C ARG A 199 14.98 13.59 3.28
N ASP A 200 15.59 12.48 2.86
CA ASP A 200 17.05 12.34 2.68
C ASP A 200 17.45 12.17 1.19
N GLY A 201 16.48 12.05 0.27
CA GLY A 201 16.71 11.79 -1.14
C GLY A 201 16.96 10.33 -1.49
N ALA A 202 17.23 9.48 -0.50
CA ALA A 202 17.44 8.04 -0.66
C ALA A 202 17.17 7.31 0.66
N ALA A 203 16.92 6.01 0.58
CA ALA A 203 16.78 5.13 1.74
C ALA A 203 17.63 3.87 1.53
N THR A 204 18.49 3.52 2.48
CA THR A 204 19.22 2.25 2.44
C THR A 204 18.53 1.22 3.32
N VAL A 205 18.03 0.15 2.70
CA VAL A 205 17.54 -1.03 3.39
C VAL A 205 18.63 -2.06 3.51
N HIS A 206 18.60 -2.88 4.56
CA HIS A 206 19.53 -3.98 4.77
C HIS A 206 18.81 -5.31 4.58
N ILE A 207 19.36 -6.16 3.71
CA ILE A 207 18.77 -7.45 3.34
C ILE A 207 19.59 -8.58 3.98
N ASP A 208 18.97 -9.34 4.88
CA ASP A 208 19.50 -10.59 5.36
C ASP A 208 19.11 -11.70 4.36
N LEU A 209 20.09 -12.20 3.60
CA LEU A 209 19.89 -13.24 2.60
C LEU A 209 19.65 -14.63 3.21
N LEU A 210 20.03 -14.85 4.47
CA LEU A 210 19.95 -16.12 5.18
C LEU A 210 19.41 -15.95 6.62
N PRO A 211 18.17 -15.47 6.81
CA PRO A 211 17.64 -15.11 8.14
C PRO A 211 17.53 -16.29 9.09
N SER A 212 17.48 -17.52 8.60
CA SER A 212 17.48 -18.73 9.42
C SER A 212 18.85 -19.13 9.97
N LYS A 213 19.93 -18.50 9.49
CA LYS A 213 21.32 -18.80 9.94
C LYS A 213 21.88 -17.59 10.69
N PRO A 214 22.33 -17.77 11.95
CA PRO A 214 22.99 -16.69 12.67
C PRO A 214 24.38 -16.38 12.06
N LEU A 215 24.88 -15.17 12.33
CA LEU A 215 26.12 -14.65 11.73
C LEU A 215 27.33 -15.56 11.97
N ASP A 216 27.50 -16.06 13.19
CA ASP A 216 28.60 -16.98 13.56
C ASP A 216 28.62 -18.26 12.70
N LYS A 217 27.44 -18.81 12.37
CA LYS A 217 27.31 -19.99 11.53
C LYS A 217 27.62 -19.68 10.06
N VAL A 218 27.24 -18.50 9.56
CA VAL A 218 27.57 -18.04 8.22
C VAL A 218 29.09 -17.84 8.11
N GLN A 219 29.71 -17.17 9.09
CA GLN A 219 31.14 -16.92 9.14
C GLN A 219 31.95 -18.23 9.20
N ALA A 220 31.56 -19.16 10.09
CA ALA A 220 32.21 -20.47 10.21
C ALA A 220 32.08 -21.30 8.91
N ALA A 221 30.98 -21.20 8.18
CA ALA A 221 30.81 -21.88 6.90
C ALA A 221 31.71 -21.31 5.80
N LEU A 222 31.85 -19.97 5.75
CA LEU A 222 32.72 -19.27 4.79
C LEU A 222 34.23 -19.49 5.06
N ALA A 223 34.62 -19.64 6.33
CA ALA A 223 36.01 -19.89 6.74
C ALA A 223 36.52 -21.27 6.35
N LYS A 224 35.64 -22.19 5.94
CA LYS A 224 36.08 -23.51 5.47
C LYS A 224 36.92 -23.41 4.19
N PRO A 225 37.97 -24.20 4.03
CA PRO A 225 38.82 -24.13 2.86
C PRO A 225 38.02 -24.31 1.55
N ARG A 226 38.17 -23.33 0.65
CA ARG A 226 37.51 -23.36 -0.67
C ARG A 226 38.15 -24.37 -1.63
N GLY A 227 39.45 -24.62 -1.50
CA GLY A 227 40.23 -25.41 -2.44
C GLY A 227 40.17 -24.78 -3.85
N SER A 228 40.04 -25.60 -4.87
CA SER A 228 39.97 -25.17 -6.28
C SER A 228 38.57 -24.73 -6.72
N ARG A 229 37.56 -24.69 -5.82
CA ARG A 229 36.18 -24.31 -6.16
C ARG A 229 36.06 -22.81 -6.44
N SER A 230 35.23 -22.46 -7.39
CA SER A 230 34.83 -21.04 -7.57
C SER A 230 34.08 -20.52 -6.33
N MET A 231 34.06 -19.21 -6.10
CA MET A 231 33.32 -18.60 -5.00
C MET A 231 31.82 -18.97 -5.07
N SER A 232 31.23 -18.97 -6.24
CA SER A 232 29.80 -19.37 -6.40
C SER A 232 29.54 -20.80 -5.97
N LYS A 233 30.44 -21.75 -6.33
CA LYS A 233 30.35 -23.14 -5.89
C LYS A 233 30.57 -23.28 -4.39
N HIS A 234 31.44 -22.44 -3.80
CA HIS A 234 31.68 -22.43 -2.36
C HIS A 234 30.45 -21.92 -1.60
N LEU A 235 29.89 -20.79 -1.98
CA LEU A 235 28.67 -20.24 -1.42
C LEU A 235 27.49 -21.21 -1.48
N HIS A 236 27.27 -21.81 -2.64
CA HIS A 236 26.23 -22.82 -2.81
C HIS A 236 26.46 -24.03 -1.88
N SER A 237 27.67 -24.62 -1.87
CA SER A 237 27.96 -25.84 -1.10
C SER A 237 27.94 -25.65 0.41
N GLN A 238 28.34 -24.48 0.92
CA GLN A 238 28.42 -24.19 2.36
C GLN A 238 27.17 -23.58 2.93
N LEU A 239 26.46 -22.75 2.17
CA LEU A 239 25.37 -21.91 2.63
C LEU A 239 24.04 -22.16 1.91
N GLY A 240 24.05 -22.86 0.76
CA GLY A 240 22.90 -22.99 -0.12
C GLY A 240 22.56 -21.68 -0.81
N LEU A 241 23.54 -20.78 -0.97
CA LEU A 241 23.34 -19.44 -1.53
C LEU A 241 23.66 -19.49 -3.02
N ASP A 242 22.63 -19.37 -3.84
CA ASP A 242 22.67 -19.44 -5.31
C ASP A 242 21.64 -18.52 -5.97
N GLY A 243 21.48 -18.65 -7.29
CA GLY A 243 20.48 -17.94 -8.06
C GLY A 243 20.50 -16.43 -7.83
N VAL A 244 19.32 -15.86 -7.64
CA VAL A 244 19.12 -14.40 -7.43
C VAL A 244 19.80 -13.90 -6.16
N LYS A 245 19.88 -14.70 -5.09
CA LYS A 245 20.57 -14.30 -3.85
C LYS A 245 22.08 -14.14 -4.06
N ALA A 246 22.70 -15.07 -4.75
CA ALA A 246 24.12 -15.00 -5.06
C ALA A 246 24.45 -13.88 -6.07
N ALA A 247 23.52 -13.64 -7.02
CA ALA A 247 23.66 -12.53 -7.96
C ALA A 247 23.56 -11.17 -7.24
N LEU A 248 22.56 -11.00 -6.38
CA LEU A 248 22.36 -9.77 -5.61
C LEU A 248 23.55 -9.50 -4.66
N LEU A 249 24.06 -10.55 -3.98
CA LEU A 249 25.27 -10.43 -3.17
C LEU A 249 26.46 -9.93 -4.01
N ARG A 250 26.64 -10.45 -5.21
CA ARG A 250 27.73 -10.02 -6.11
C ARG A 250 27.54 -8.63 -6.67
N GLU A 251 26.32 -8.24 -6.91
CA GLU A 251 25.94 -6.91 -7.42
C GLU A 251 26.27 -5.79 -6.42
N LEU A 252 26.02 -6.05 -5.13
CA LEU A 252 26.05 -5.02 -4.10
C LEU A 252 27.27 -5.09 -3.18
N THR A 253 28.03 -6.22 -3.21
CA THR A 253 29.20 -6.39 -2.33
C THR A 253 30.48 -6.02 -3.07
N PRO A 254 31.36 -5.19 -2.47
CA PRO A 254 32.70 -4.89 -3.00
C PRO A 254 33.52 -6.17 -3.26
N ALA A 255 34.29 -6.17 -4.34
CA ALA A 255 35.05 -7.36 -4.76
C ALA A 255 36.04 -7.87 -3.69
N GLU A 256 36.64 -6.96 -2.93
CA GLU A 256 37.57 -7.25 -1.84
C GLU A 256 36.92 -8.03 -0.68
N HIS A 257 35.63 -7.83 -0.39
CA HIS A 257 34.92 -8.55 0.67
C HIS A 257 34.83 -10.05 0.39
N PHE A 258 34.88 -10.47 -0.88
CA PHE A 258 34.86 -11.89 -1.23
C PHE A 258 36.15 -12.64 -0.84
N THR A 259 37.20 -11.94 -0.45
CA THR A 259 38.46 -12.52 0.07
C THR A 259 38.51 -12.56 1.60
N ASP A 260 37.60 -11.86 2.29
CA ASP A 260 37.45 -11.85 3.75
C ASP A 260 36.17 -12.56 4.19
N PRO A 261 36.26 -13.78 4.73
CA PRO A 261 35.09 -14.54 5.19
C PRO A 261 34.25 -13.83 6.28
N ALA A 262 34.90 -13.02 7.12
CA ALA A 262 34.20 -12.31 8.18
C ALA A 262 33.34 -11.18 7.62
N GLN A 263 33.93 -10.34 6.74
CA GLN A 263 33.23 -9.26 6.09
C GLN A 263 32.14 -9.76 5.15
N LEU A 264 32.41 -10.80 4.37
CA LEU A 264 31.40 -11.42 3.49
C LEU A 264 30.22 -11.99 4.27
N ALA A 265 30.44 -12.51 5.48
CA ALA A 265 29.36 -12.97 6.35
C ALA A 265 28.48 -11.81 6.81
N VAL A 266 29.06 -10.65 7.13
CA VAL A 266 28.32 -9.42 7.48
C VAL A 266 27.48 -8.98 6.28
N ASP A 267 28.06 -8.93 5.09
CA ASP A 267 27.33 -8.54 3.87
C ASP A 267 26.15 -9.50 3.58
N ILE A 268 26.32 -10.81 3.75
CA ILE A 268 25.22 -11.79 3.59
C ILE A 268 24.09 -11.54 4.59
N LYS A 269 24.41 -11.07 5.80
CA LYS A 269 23.44 -10.84 6.89
C LYS A 269 22.83 -9.46 6.90
N ALA A 270 23.47 -8.50 6.24
CA ALA A 270 23.02 -7.10 6.21
C ALA A 270 23.44 -6.43 4.88
N LEU A 271 23.05 -7.03 3.76
CA LEU A 271 23.39 -6.53 2.43
C LEU A 271 22.71 -5.16 2.18
N PRO A 272 23.46 -4.07 2.02
CA PRO A 272 22.87 -2.76 1.83
C PRO A 272 22.32 -2.60 0.41
N LEU A 273 21.07 -2.12 0.30
CA LEU A 273 20.44 -1.74 -0.96
C LEU A 273 19.88 -0.35 -0.85
N THR A 274 20.41 0.58 -1.65
CA THR A 274 19.94 1.97 -1.69
C THR A 274 18.80 2.14 -2.68
N LEU A 275 17.68 2.62 -2.18
CA LEU A 275 16.46 2.93 -2.90
C LEU A 275 16.36 4.44 -3.07
N VAL A 276 16.11 4.91 -4.29
CA VAL A 276 16.20 6.34 -4.63
C VAL A 276 14.86 6.97 -4.98
N LYS A 277 13.84 6.13 -5.27
CA LYS A 277 12.53 6.62 -5.71
C LYS A 277 11.45 5.57 -5.52
N THR A 278 10.21 6.00 -5.25
CA THR A 278 9.03 5.15 -5.36
C THR A 278 8.73 4.83 -6.82
N ARG A 279 8.13 3.67 -7.09
CA ARG A 279 7.49 3.42 -8.39
C ARG A 279 6.32 4.40 -8.59
N PRO A 280 5.94 4.69 -9.85
CA PRO A 280 4.83 5.59 -10.17
C PRO A 280 3.53 5.24 -9.44
N MET A 281 2.67 6.23 -9.22
CA MET A 281 1.37 6.07 -8.56
C MET A 281 0.51 4.98 -9.21
N ASP A 282 0.49 4.88 -10.53
CA ASP A 282 -0.29 3.88 -11.28
C ASP A 282 0.21 2.43 -11.11
N GLU A 283 1.37 2.24 -10.50
CA GLU A 283 1.93 0.92 -10.17
C GLU A 283 1.78 0.59 -8.67
N ALA A 284 1.31 1.54 -7.87
CA ALA A 284 1.07 1.32 -6.45
C ALA A 284 -0.23 0.54 -6.19
N ILE A 285 -0.26 -0.19 -5.08
CA ILE A 285 -1.47 -0.89 -4.63
C ILE A 285 -2.48 0.09 -4.04
N SER A 286 -2.00 1.15 -3.39
CA SER A 286 -2.82 2.15 -2.70
C SER A 286 -2.13 3.50 -2.66
N THR A 287 -2.83 4.47 -2.10
CA THR A 287 -2.40 5.86 -2.03
C THR A 287 -2.29 6.31 -0.57
N ALA A 288 -1.28 7.12 -0.25
CA ALA A 288 -1.17 7.89 0.97
C ALA A 288 -1.45 9.37 0.69
N GLY A 289 -1.76 10.16 1.71
CA GLY A 289 -2.26 11.53 1.55
C GLY A 289 -3.77 11.55 1.34
N GLY A 290 -4.32 12.74 1.07
CA GLY A 290 -5.76 12.94 0.91
C GLY A 290 -6.31 14.05 1.79
N VAL A 291 -7.60 14.01 2.11
CA VAL A 291 -8.26 14.97 2.99
C VAL A 291 -7.86 14.70 4.44
N PRO A 292 -7.17 15.64 5.13
CA PRO A 292 -6.74 15.43 6.51
C PRO A 292 -7.94 15.40 7.46
N PHE A 293 -7.88 14.51 8.47
CA PHE A 293 -8.94 14.39 9.48
C PHE A 293 -9.16 15.69 10.25
N GLU A 294 -8.13 16.51 10.38
CA GLU A 294 -8.16 17.82 11.01
C GLU A 294 -9.09 18.82 10.28
N ALA A 295 -9.31 18.60 8.99
CA ALA A 295 -10.25 19.37 8.17
C ALA A 295 -11.70 18.90 8.27
N LEU A 296 -11.93 17.78 8.94
CA LEU A 296 -13.25 17.16 9.09
C LEU A 296 -13.76 17.32 10.53
N ASP A 297 -15.06 17.32 10.68
CA ASP A 297 -15.70 17.13 11.97
C ASP A 297 -15.78 15.63 12.34
N GLU A 298 -16.34 15.30 13.48
CA GLU A 298 -16.49 13.93 13.98
C GLU A 298 -17.43 13.04 13.13
N ARG A 299 -18.21 13.64 12.22
CA ARG A 299 -19.10 12.99 11.25
C ARG A 299 -18.47 12.84 9.87
N LEU A 300 -17.20 13.20 9.74
CA LEU A 300 -16.46 13.26 8.47
C LEU A 300 -17.02 14.31 7.47
N MET A 301 -17.69 15.35 7.98
CA MET A 301 -18.09 16.52 7.20
C MET A 301 -16.93 17.53 7.11
N LEU A 302 -16.71 18.09 5.93
CA LEU A 302 -15.72 19.16 5.71
C LEU A 302 -16.11 20.42 6.50
N LYS A 303 -15.26 20.83 7.45
CA LYS A 303 -15.49 22.03 8.26
C LYS A 303 -15.66 23.29 7.41
N PRO A 304 -14.83 23.52 6.35
CA PRO A 304 -14.98 24.70 5.50
C PRO A 304 -16.13 24.60 4.48
N LEU A 305 -16.78 23.44 4.33
CA LEU A 305 -17.86 23.24 3.34
C LEU A 305 -18.99 22.39 3.95
N PRO A 306 -19.86 22.98 4.78
CA PRO A 306 -20.97 22.28 5.42
C PRO A 306 -21.87 21.53 4.42
N GLY A 307 -22.34 20.33 4.78
CA GLY A 307 -23.13 19.46 3.91
C GLY A 307 -22.28 18.56 3.00
N VAL A 308 -20.96 18.76 2.93
CA VAL A 308 -20.05 17.91 2.15
C VAL A 308 -19.23 17.02 3.08
N PHE A 309 -19.30 15.72 2.85
CA PHE A 309 -18.63 14.68 3.62
C PHE A 309 -17.57 13.97 2.79
N CYS A 310 -16.55 13.40 3.43
CA CYS A 310 -15.50 12.64 2.77
C CYS A 310 -15.32 11.27 3.41
N ALA A 311 -15.05 10.24 2.60
CA ALA A 311 -14.84 8.89 3.11
C ALA A 311 -13.90 8.05 2.21
N GLY A 312 -13.43 6.95 2.76
CA GLY A 312 -12.61 5.99 2.02
C GLY A 312 -11.16 6.40 1.88
N GLU A 313 -10.55 5.95 0.79
CA GLU A 313 -9.13 6.17 0.52
C GLU A 313 -8.80 7.63 0.14
N MET A 314 -9.80 8.48 -0.12
CA MET A 314 -9.54 9.90 -0.31
C MET A 314 -9.20 10.66 0.99
N LEU A 315 -9.41 10.04 2.15
CA LEU A 315 -8.97 10.58 3.44
C LEU A 315 -7.47 10.37 3.63
N ASP A 316 -6.81 11.27 4.38
CA ASP A 316 -5.37 11.18 4.65
C ASP A 316 -5.06 10.10 5.69
N TRP A 317 -4.97 8.87 5.21
CA TRP A 317 -4.49 7.71 5.95
C TRP A 317 -3.95 6.66 5.00
N GLU A 318 -3.10 5.78 5.51
CA GLU A 318 -2.61 4.62 4.79
C GLU A 318 -2.54 3.39 5.71
N ALA A 319 -2.51 2.21 5.12
CA ALA A 319 -2.32 0.96 5.83
C ALA A 319 -1.62 -0.07 4.91
N PRO A 320 -0.87 -1.04 5.47
CA PRO A 320 -0.28 -2.09 4.67
C PRO A 320 -1.35 -2.98 4.04
N THR A 321 -0.97 -3.76 3.02
CA THR A 321 -1.85 -4.78 2.45
C THR A 321 -2.26 -5.82 3.50
N GLY A 322 -3.47 -6.36 3.40
CA GLY A 322 -3.97 -7.38 4.33
C GLY A 322 -5.41 -7.19 4.81
N GLY A 323 -6.24 -6.49 4.04
CA GLY A 323 -7.64 -6.20 4.37
C GLY A 323 -7.84 -4.90 5.14
N TYR A 324 -6.78 -4.27 5.64
CA TYR A 324 -6.86 -3.04 6.42
C TYR A 324 -7.45 -1.87 5.61
N LEU A 325 -7.03 -1.73 4.34
CA LEU A 325 -7.52 -0.68 3.44
C LEU A 325 -9.04 -0.79 3.24
N LEU A 326 -9.53 -1.96 2.86
CA LEU A 326 -10.98 -2.17 2.68
C LEU A 326 -11.75 -1.94 3.97
N THR A 327 -11.27 -2.47 5.09
CA THR A 327 -11.94 -2.28 6.39
C THR A 327 -12.04 -0.80 6.75
N GLY A 328 -10.96 -0.01 6.55
CA GLY A 328 -10.96 1.43 6.79
C GLY A 328 -11.92 2.19 5.86
N CYS A 329 -11.96 1.81 4.58
CA CYS A 329 -12.89 2.41 3.61
C CYS A 329 -14.35 2.14 3.98
N PHE A 330 -14.71 0.91 4.33
CA PHE A 330 -16.07 0.56 4.77
C PHE A 330 -16.44 1.28 6.08
N ALA A 331 -15.52 1.31 7.04
CA ALA A 331 -15.77 1.96 8.33
C ALA A 331 -16.00 3.47 8.18
N SER A 332 -15.16 4.17 7.41
CA SER A 332 -15.31 5.60 7.15
C SER A 332 -16.53 5.91 6.27
N GLY A 333 -16.81 5.08 5.26
CA GLY A 333 -17.99 5.25 4.41
C GLY A 333 -19.29 5.13 5.20
N ARG A 334 -19.37 4.14 6.12
CA ARG A 334 -20.51 3.99 7.01
C ARG A 334 -20.66 5.17 7.97
N ALA A 335 -19.56 5.63 8.56
CA ALA A 335 -19.58 6.77 9.50
C ALA A 335 -20.03 8.06 8.81
N ALA A 336 -19.50 8.37 7.62
CA ALA A 336 -19.91 9.52 6.84
C ALA A 336 -21.39 9.43 6.41
N GLY A 337 -21.85 8.24 5.99
CA GLY A 337 -23.27 8.05 5.66
C GLY A 337 -24.21 8.29 6.85
N LEU A 338 -23.86 7.86 8.05
CA LEU A 338 -24.60 8.15 9.27
C LEU A 338 -24.55 9.65 9.61
N GLY A 339 -23.38 10.29 9.45
CA GLY A 339 -23.24 11.73 9.63
C GLY A 339 -24.12 12.55 8.67
N MET A 340 -24.24 12.11 7.40
CA MET A 340 -25.17 12.72 6.44
C MET A 340 -26.63 12.59 6.87
N LEU A 341 -27.04 11.41 7.36
CA LEU A 341 -28.41 11.22 7.85
C LEU A 341 -28.74 12.16 9.01
N GLU A 342 -27.82 12.31 9.96
CA GLU A 342 -27.98 13.27 11.06
C GLU A 342 -28.00 14.72 10.58
N TRP A 343 -27.25 15.06 9.54
CA TRP A 343 -27.26 16.40 8.93
C TRP A 343 -28.60 16.71 8.29
N LEU A 344 -29.16 15.77 7.53
CA LEU A 344 -30.44 15.92 6.82
C LEU A 344 -31.67 15.95 7.73
N GLN A 345 -31.52 15.58 9.01
CA GLN A 345 -32.60 15.61 10.00
C GLN A 345 -32.69 16.94 10.77
N ARG A 346 -31.77 17.87 10.52
CA ARG A 346 -31.74 19.21 11.16
C ARG A 346 -32.64 20.20 10.44
#